data_eb696d0cbdeded139985aab2a4906a24
#
_entry.id   eb696d0cbdeded139985aab2a4906a24
#
_cell.length_a   1.000
_cell.length_b   1.000
_cell.length_c   1.000
_cell.angle_alpha   90.00
_cell.angle_beta   90.00
_cell.angle_gamma   90.00
#
_symmetry.space_group_name_H-M   'P 1'
#
loop_
_entity.id
_entity.type
_entity.pdbx_description
1 polymer ?
#
loop_
_entity_poly.entity_id
_entity_poly.type
_entity_poly.pdbx_seq_one_letter_code
_entity_poly.pdbx_strand_id
1 'polypeptide(L)'
;MMRLVLEYDGTDFHGWQSQPAVRTVEGVLRDALQRVTTEMPALTAAGRTDAGAHSHGQVVGVQLHRDWEPARLSTALNAVLPHDVAVREAAVAPAAFHARFDALSRTYRYLVTSRAERSPLMRRYAWQVSGELDSDAMRRAASVLRGTHDFGAFGRSARPGGGTVRTIDRICLYRTTLLDDERTPVLGIEVSADAFLYGMMRGIAGALVAVGRGRISVDDLAGMIADPARARTVTTAPARGLHQWTVTYPATPAPETSA
;
A
#
# COMPACT_ATOMS: atom_id res chain seq x y z
N MET A 1 13.77 3.49 -20.20
CA MET A 1 12.76 3.20 -19.17
C MET A 1 12.88 4.23 -18.06
N MET A 2 11.79 4.79 -17.59
CA MET A 2 11.74 5.73 -16.46
C MET A 2 11.05 5.06 -15.27
N ARG A 3 11.61 5.19 -14.06
CA ARG A 3 10.99 4.82 -12.79
C ARG A 3 10.44 6.08 -12.12
N LEU A 4 9.17 6.08 -11.81
CA LEU A 4 8.53 7.15 -11.05
C LEU A 4 8.12 6.63 -9.68
N VAL A 5 8.28 7.46 -8.65
CA VAL A 5 7.72 7.23 -7.31
C VAL A 5 6.59 8.24 -7.10
N LEU A 6 5.39 7.75 -6.85
CA LEU A 6 4.19 8.57 -6.69
C LEU A 6 3.71 8.59 -5.25
N GLU A 7 3.21 9.74 -4.85
CA GLU A 7 2.39 9.95 -3.66
C GLU A 7 0.98 10.36 -4.08
N TYR A 8 -0.05 9.82 -3.41
CA TYR A 8 -1.43 10.24 -3.66
C TYR A 8 -2.37 10.05 -2.46
N ASP A 9 -3.30 11.01 -2.33
CA ASP A 9 -4.50 10.84 -1.51
C ASP A 9 -5.55 10.06 -2.31
N GLY A 10 -5.75 8.80 -1.96
CA GLY A 10 -6.65 7.90 -2.68
C GLY A 10 -8.14 8.11 -2.39
N THR A 11 -8.52 9.06 -1.52
CA THR A 11 -9.89 9.23 -1.01
C THR A 11 -10.93 9.30 -2.14
N ASP A 12 -10.65 10.09 -3.18
CA ASP A 12 -11.58 10.36 -4.27
C ASP A 12 -11.24 9.54 -5.54
N PHE A 13 -10.44 8.47 -5.38
CA PHE A 13 -10.07 7.54 -6.45
C PHE A 13 -10.73 6.17 -6.29
N HIS A 14 -11.13 5.58 -7.40
CA HIS A 14 -11.60 4.18 -7.47
C HIS A 14 -10.43 3.18 -7.54
N GLY A 15 -9.34 3.49 -6.82
CA GLY A 15 -8.12 2.72 -6.75
C GLY A 15 -7.11 3.06 -7.83
N TRP A 16 -6.08 2.21 -7.90
CA TRP A 16 -4.99 2.40 -8.85
C TRP A 16 -5.42 2.14 -10.30
N GLN A 17 -5.95 0.94 -10.56
CA GLN A 17 -6.14 0.41 -11.90
C GLN A 17 -7.12 1.22 -12.73
N SER A 18 -6.72 1.59 -13.95
CA SER A 18 -7.59 2.26 -14.92
C SER A 18 -8.83 1.41 -15.22
N GLN A 19 -10.00 2.06 -15.18
CA GLN A 19 -11.32 1.48 -15.41
C GLN A 19 -12.18 2.50 -16.18
N PRO A 20 -13.11 2.03 -17.03
CA PRO A 20 -14.04 2.92 -17.74
C PRO A 20 -14.91 3.74 -16.77
N ALA A 21 -15.15 4.99 -17.09
CA ALA A 21 -16.12 5.88 -16.45
C ALA A 21 -15.85 6.23 -14.97
N VAL A 22 -14.70 5.86 -14.39
CA VAL A 22 -14.35 6.23 -13.02
C VAL A 22 -12.94 6.81 -12.94
N ARG A 23 -12.73 7.69 -11.97
CA ARG A 23 -11.45 8.33 -11.72
C ARG A 23 -10.49 7.36 -11.02
N THR A 24 -9.34 7.11 -11.61
CA THR A 24 -8.31 6.20 -11.08
C THR A 24 -6.94 6.86 -11.13
N VAL A 25 -6.01 6.44 -10.26
CA VAL A 25 -4.66 7.03 -10.22
C VAL A 25 -3.89 6.75 -11.52
N GLU A 26 -3.97 5.52 -12.04
CA GLU A 26 -3.35 5.16 -13.33
C GLU A 26 -3.93 5.98 -14.49
N GLY A 27 -5.24 6.22 -14.52
CA GLY A 27 -5.89 7.04 -15.56
C GLY A 27 -5.36 8.47 -15.55
N VAL A 28 -5.35 9.11 -14.38
CA VAL A 28 -4.83 10.47 -14.20
C VAL A 28 -3.36 10.59 -14.58
N LEU A 29 -2.53 9.58 -14.21
CA LEU A 29 -1.12 9.56 -14.60
C LEU A 29 -0.94 9.39 -16.11
N ARG A 30 -1.75 8.55 -16.77
CA ARG A 30 -1.75 8.39 -18.24
C ARG A 30 -2.06 9.69 -18.95
N ASP A 31 -3.10 10.40 -18.51
CA ASP A 31 -3.50 11.68 -19.08
C ASP A 31 -2.39 12.72 -18.91
N ALA A 32 -1.76 12.77 -17.75
CA ALA A 32 -0.64 13.68 -17.49
C ALA A 32 0.57 13.34 -18.38
N LEU A 33 0.93 12.06 -18.52
CA LEU A 33 2.01 11.61 -19.40
C LEU A 33 1.71 11.99 -20.86
N GLN A 34 0.50 11.72 -21.35
CA GLN A 34 0.12 12.07 -22.72
C GLN A 34 0.22 13.59 -22.97
N ARG A 35 -0.23 14.41 -22.02
CA ARG A 35 -0.15 15.89 -22.14
C ARG A 35 1.29 16.39 -22.15
N VAL A 36 2.17 15.81 -21.35
CA VAL A 36 3.56 16.26 -21.18
C VAL A 36 4.47 15.71 -22.28
N THR A 37 4.35 14.42 -22.59
CA THR A 37 5.28 13.71 -23.49
C THR A 37 4.73 13.55 -24.90
N THR A 38 3.42 13.76 -25.11
CA THR A 38 2.68 13.42 -26.35
C THR A 38 2.68 11.92 -26.67
N GLU A 39 3.03 11.07 -25.68
CA GLU A 39 3.10 9.61 -25.79
C GLU A 39 2.03 8.95 -24.93
N MET A 40 1.64 7.73 -25.30
CA MET A 40 0.78 6.82 -24.50
C MET A 40 1.62 5.64 -24.03
N PRO A 41 2.51 5.83 -23.04
CA PRO A 41 3.47 4.80 -22.67
C PRO A 41 2.81 3.62 -21.96
N ALA A 42 3.45 2.44 -22.08
CA ALA A 42 3.13 1.30 -21.23
C ALA A 42 3.54 1.60 -19.77
N LEU A 43 2.63 1.30 -18.84
CA LEU A 43 2.86 1.48 -17.41
C LEU A 43 2.89 0.14 -16.70
N THR A 44 3.84 -0.01 -15.78
CA THR A 44 3.88 -1.14 -14.83
C THR A 44 3.91 -0.59 -13.42
N ALA A 45 2.98 -0.98 -12.57
CA ALA A 45 2.94 -0.55 -11.17
C ALA A 45 3.43 -1.66 -10.22
N ALA A 46 4.12 -1.29 -9.15
CA ALA A 46 4.61 -2.23 -8.13
C ALA A 46 3.49 -2.98 -7.42
N GLY A 47 2.33 -2.36 -7.25
CA GLY A 47 1.14 -2.93 -6.65
C GLY A 47 -0.10 -2.13 -7.03
N ARG A 48 -1.28 -2.74 -6.87
CA ARG A 48 -2.55 -2.05 -7.01
C ARG A 48 -3.06 -1.67 -5.63
N THR A 49 -3.51 -0.43 -5.46
CA THR A 49 -4.22 0.01 -4.25
C THR A 49 -5.72 -0.04 -4.47
N ASP A 50 -6.46 -0.35 -3.41
CA ASP A 50 -7.92 -0.37 -3.40
C ASP A 50 -8.51 1.05 -3.55
N ALA A 51 -9.79 1.15 -3.91
CA ALA A 51 -10.52 2.40 -3.87
C ALA A 51 -10.46 3.02 -2.47
N GLY A 52 -10.10 4.30 -2.38
CA GLY A 52 -9.94 5.04 -1.13
C GLY A 52 -8.65 4.77 -0.35
N ALA A 53 -7.72 3.95 -0.85
CA ALA A 53 -6.42 3.71 -0.23
C ALA A 53 -5.36 4.67 -0.76
N HIS A 54 -4.44 5.09 0.11
CA HIS A 54 -3.40 6.08 -0.16
C HIS A 54 -2.07 5.45 -0.54
N SER A 55 -1.16 6.25 -1.04
CA SER A 55 0.23 5.85 -1.21
C SER A 55 1.19 6.99 -0.91
N HIS A 56 2.30 6.67 -0.27
CA HIS A 56 3.47 7.55 -0.10
C HIS A 56 4.63 7.15 -1.03
N GLY A 57 4.56 5.97 -1.65
CA GLY A 57 5.68 5.44 -2.43
C GLY A 57 5.26 4.38 -3.44
N GLN A 58 4.22 4.64 -4.24
CA GLN A 58 3.89 3.78 -5.39
C GLN A 58 4.96 3.90 -6.45
N VAL A 59 5.53 2.79 -6.86
CA VAL A 59 6.53 2.77 -7.93
C VAL A 59 5.89 2.38 -9.25
N VAL A 60 6.19 3.17 -10.28
CA VAL A 60 5.69 2.96 -11.65
C VAL A 60 6.85 2.95 -12.63
N GLY A 61 6.95 1.90 -13.42
CA GLY A 61 7.81 1.87 -14.61
C GLY A 61 7.05 2.47 -15.80
N VAL A 62 7.70 3.38 -16.52
CA VAL A 62 7.14 4.09 -17.68
C VAL A 62 8.07 3.93 -18.85
N GLN A 63 7.62 3.30 -19.92
CA GLN A 63 8.42 3.14 -21.14
C GLN A 63 8.16 4.30 -22.10
N LEU A 64 9.08 5.26 -22.12
CA LEU A 64 9.06 6.40 -23.06
C LEU A 64 9.93 6.10 -24.27
N HIS A 65 9.52 6.60 -25.43
CA HIS A 65 10.29 6.50 -26.68
C HIS A 65 11.33 7.62 -26.79
N ARG A 66 11.01 8.80 -26.25
CA ARG A 66 11.93 9.93 -26.20
C ARG A 66 12.68 9.96 -24.87
N ASP A 67 13.92 10.38 -24.93
CA ASP A 67 14.72 10.60 -23.72
C ASP A 67 14.21 11.83 -22.96
N TRP A 68 14.00 11.65 -21.67
CA TRP A 68 13.62 12.70 -20.75
C TRP A 68 14.64 12.77 -19.62
N GLU A 69 15.02 13.98 -19.27
CA GLU A 69 15.76 14.23 -18.03
C GLU A 69 14.79 14.03 -16.85
N PRO A 70 15.14 13.20 -15.84
CA PRO A 70 14.21 12.80 -14.77
C PRO A 70 13.58 13.97 -14.00
N ALA A 71 14.38 14.96 -13.59
CA ALA A 71 13.88 16.11 -12.82
C ALA A 71 12.94 16.97 -13.67
N ARG A 72 13.24 17.15 -14.95
CA ARG A 72 12.37 17.87 -15.88
C ARG A 72 11.05 17.16 -16.10
N LEU A 73 11.05 15.84 -16.24
CA LEU A 73 9.84 15.05 -16.39
C LEU A 73 8.96 15.16 -15.12
N SER A 74 9.58 15.00 -13.94
CA SER A 74 8.87 15.13 -12.66
C SER A 74 8.22 16.50 -12.50
N THR A 75 8.96 17.58 -12.78
CA THR A 75 8.45 18.95 -12.72
C THR A 75 7.27 19.15 -13.68
N ALA A 76 7.40 18.71 -14.94
CA ALA A 76 6.37 18.86 -15.94
C ALA A 76 5.10 18.06 -15.61
N LEU A 77 5.25 16.83 -15.08
CA LEU A 77 4.12 16.01 -14.63
C LEU A 77 3.39 16.68 -13.46
N ASN A 78 4.12 17.16 -12.46
CA ASN A 78 3.53 17.83 -11.29
C ASN A 78 2.82 19.13 -11.64
N ALA A 79 3.19 19.79 -12.73
CA ALA A 79 2.49 20.98 -13.21
C ALA A 79 1.10 20.67 -13.81
N VAL A 80 0.83 19.45 -14.23
CA VAL A 80 -0.44 19.05 -14.88
C VAL A 80 -1.24 18.00 -14.09
N LEU A 81 -0.61 17.32 -13.12
CA LEU A 81 -1.29 16.40 -12.22
C LEU A 81 -2.24 17.16 -11.29
N PRO A 82 -3.37 16.57 -10.89
CA PRO A 82 -4.24 17.15 -9.87
C PRO A 82 -3.54 17.14 -8.50
N HIS A 83 -4.03 17.98 -7.58
CA HIS A 83 -3.40 18.20 -6.26
C HIS A 83 -3.34 16.97 -5.35
N ASP A 84 -4.10 15.93 -5.65
CA ASP A 84 -4.14 14.68 -4.89
C ASP A 84 -3.22 13.58 -5.44
N VAL A 85 -2.39 13.90 -6.46
CA VAL A 85 -1.34 13.02 -7.00
C VAL A 85 -0.07 13.83 -7.25
N ALA A 86 1.07 13.32 -6.83
CA ALA A 86 2.37 13.93 -7.09
C ALA A 86 3.43 12.89 -7.47
N VAL A 87 4.33 13.26 -8.37
CA VAL A 87 5.59 12.54 -8.62
C VAL A 87 6.62 13.04 -7.61
N ARG A 88 7.03 12.19 -6.69
CA ARG A 88 8.03 12.48 -5.65
C ARG A 88 9.45 12.33 -6.16
N GLU A 89 9.65 11.34 -7.01
CA GLU A 89 10.95 10.99 -7.58
C GLU A 89 10.78 10.47 -9.01
N ALA A 90 11.67 10.85 -9.88
CA ALA A 90 11.87 10.24 -11.19
C ALA A 90 13.32 9.83 -11.35
N ALA A 91 13.59 8.67 -11.93
CA ALA A 91 14.94 8.19 -12.19
C ALA A 91 14.95 7.33 -13.45
N VAL A 92 16.10 7.32 -14.14
CA VAL A 92 16.34 6.36 -15.24
C VAL A 92 16.48 4.97 -14.63
N ALA A 93 15.82 4.00 -15.22
CA ALA A 93 15.89 2.60 -14.83
C ALA A 93 16.40 1.75 -16.01
N PRO A 94 16.95 0.55 -15.74
CA PRO A 94 17.32 -0.39 -16.79
C PRO A 94 16.15 -0.66 -17.75
N ALA A 95 16.45 -0.92 -19.02
CA ALA A 95 15.39 -1.15 -20.04
C ALA A 95 14.45 -2.32 -19.67
N ALA A 96 14.96 -3.34 -18.99
CA ALA A 96 14.21 -4.50 -18.54
C ALA A 96 13.46 -4.30 -17.20
N PHE A 97 13.58 -3.12 -16.57
CA PHE A 97 12.96 -2.87 -15.28
C PHE A 97 11.44 -3.08 -15.32
N HIS A 98 10.94 -3.87 -14.37
CA HIS A 98 9.52 -4.13 -14.21
C HIS A 98 9.10 -3.85 -12.76
N ALA A 99 8.37 -2.75 -12.54
CA ALA A 99 8.04 -2.27 -11.19
C ALA A 99 7.39 -3.33 -10.27
N ARG A 100 6.66 -4.30 -10.81
CA ARG A 100 6.00 -5.34 -10.03
C ARG A 100 6.90 -6.54 -9.74
N PHE A 101 7.61 -7.03 -10.76
CA PHE A 101 8.29 -8.32 -10.68
C PHE A 101 9.70 -8.21 -10.10
N ASP A 102 10.36 -7.05 -10.27
CA ASP A 102 11.69 -6.82 -9.71
C ASP A 102 11.63 -6.35 -8.24
N ALA A 103 10.43 -6.06 -7.72
CA ALA A 103 10.29 -5.62 -6.34
C ALA A 103 10.53 -6.77 -5.37
N LEU A 104 11.48 -6.57 -4.44
CA LEU A 104 11.85 -7.51 -3.38
C LEU A 104 10.81 -7.54 -2.26
N SER A 105 10.33 -6.36 -1.84
CA SER A 105 9.30 -6.26 -0.82
C SER A 105 8.41 -5.03 -1.01
N ARG A 106 7.26 -5.04 -0.36
CA ARG A 106 6.33 -3.92 -0.23
C ARG A 106 6.04 -3.71 1.24
N THR A 107 6.03 -2.45 1.66
CA THR A 107 5.63 -2.08 3.02
C THR A 107 4.33 -1.29 2.96
N TYR A 108 3.38 -1.71 3.77
CA TYR A 108 2.13 -0.99 3.98
C TYR A 108 2.01 -0.56 5.43
N ARG A 109 1.38 0.58 5.64
CA ARG A 109 0.95 1.05 6.95
C ARG A 109 -0.57 1.13 6.99
N TYR A 110 -1.14 0.71 8.10
CA TYR A 110 -2.56 0.87 8.35
C TYR A 110 -2.74 1.69 9.63
N LEU A 111 -3.49 2.78 9.53
CA LEU A 111 -3.65 3.73 10.61
C LEU A 111 -5.02 3.56 11.28
N VAL A 112 -5.01 3.43 12.61
CA VAL A 112 -6.21 3.26 13.44
C VAL A 112 -6.19 4.34 14.53
N THR A 113 -7.30 5.00 14.76
CA THR A 113 -7.50 5.87 15.91
C THR A 113 -8.63 5.35 16.77
N SER A 114 -8.39 5.32 18.08
CA SER A 114 -9.36 4.84 19.08
C SER A 114 -9.77 6.03 19.94
N ARG A 115 -10.96 6.58 19.66
CA ARG A 115 -11.53 7.71 20.41
C ARG A 115 -13.05 7.69 20.31
N ALA A 116 -13.71 8.30 21.30
CA ALA A 116 -15.18 8.37 21.37
C ALA A 116 -15.73 9.34 20.29
N GLU A 117 -15.15 10.53 20.19
CA GLU A 117 -15.61 11.56 19.27
C GLU A 117 -15.07 11.34 17.86
N ARG A 118 -15.89 11.69 16.87
CA ARG A 118 -15.46 11.67 15.46
C ARG A 118 -14.35 12.70 15.23
N SER A 119 -13.38 12.33 14.38
CA SER A 119 -12.35 13.25 13.89
C SER A 119 -12.60 13.59 12.42
N PRO A 120 -13.13 14.77 12.11
CA PRO A 120 -13.33 15.20 10.72
C PRO A 120 -12.03 15.28 9.94
N LEU A 121 -10.91 15.63 10.57
CA LEU A 121 -9.60 15.76 9.93
C LEU A 121 -8.96 14.40 9.64
N MET A 122 -9.12 13.43 10.55
CA MET A 122 -8.51 12.09 10.41
C MET A 122 -9.35 11.13 9.57
N ARG A 123 -10.62 11.47 9.29
CA ARG A 123 -11.59 10.57 8.66
C ARG A 123 -11.15 10.02 7.30
N ARG A 124 -10.27 10.73 6.62
CA ARG A 124 -9.74 10.32 5.30
C ARG A 124 -8.56 9.37 5.42
N TYR A 125 -7.76 9.45 6.51
CA TYR A 125 -6.43 8.83 6.59
C TYR A 125 -6.31 7.75 7.66
N ALA A 126 -7.31 7.58 8.52
CA ALA A 126 -7.30 6.58 9.57
C ALA A 126 -8.67 5.92 9.75
N TRP A 127 -8.65 4.68 10.19
CA TRP A 127 -9.86 3.99 10.62
C TRP A 127 -10.16 4.35 12.07
N GLN A 128 -11.21 5.11 12.29
CA GLN A 128 -11.67 5.37 13.64
C GLN A 128 -12.47 4.17 14.16
N VAL A 129 -12.08 3.68 15.32
CA VAL A 129 -12.75 2.62 16.08
C VAL A 129 -13.20 3.17 17.42
N SER A 130 -14.34 2.72 17.95
CA SER A 130 -14.82 3.08 19.28
C SER A 130 -14.23 2.15 20.33
N GLY A 131 -13.98 2.68 21.53
CA GLY A 131 -13.44 1.94 22.67
C GLY A 131 -11.92 1.78 22.60
N GLU A 132 -11.36 1.33 23.71
CA GLU A 132 -9.94 1.07 23.83
C GLU A 132 -9.54 -0.21 23.08
N LEU A 133 -8.27 -0.23 22.63
CA LEU A 133 -7.64 -1.38 22.00
C LEU A 133 -6.54 -1.90 22.92
N ASP A 134 -6.59 -3.19 23.24
CA ASP A 134 -5.46 -3.90 23.88
C ASP A 134 -4.31 -4.02 22.88
N SER A 135 -3.40 -3.03 22.91
CA SER A 135 -2.25 -3.00 22.02
C SER A 135 -1.25 -4.13 22.28
N ASP A 136 -1.24 -4.71 23.48
CA ASP A 136 -0.32 -5.81 23.82
C ASP A 136 -0.87 -7.13 23.24
N ALA A 137 -2.17 -7.38 23.35
CA ALA A 137 -2.79 -8.50 22.65
C ALA A 137 -2.61 -8.38 21.13
N MET A 138 -2.76 -7.18 20.57
CA MET A 138 -2.51 -6.93 19.14
C MET A 138 -1.04 -7.22 18.76
N ARG A 139 -0.06 -6.85 19.58
CA ARG A 139 1.37 -7.16 19.32
C ARG A 139 1.63 -8.67 19.35
N ARG A 140 1.08 -9.39 20.34
CA ARG A 140 1.17 -10.86 20.39
C ARG A 140 0.54 -11.47 19.13
N ALA A 141 -0.63 -11.02 18.73
CA ALA A 141 -1.28 -11.48 17.51
C ALA A 141 -0.47 -11.17 16.25
N ALA A 142 0.13 -9.97 16.14
CA ALA A 142 0.99 -9.61 15.04
C ALA A 142 2.20 -10.55 14.91
N SER A 143 2.81 -10.97 16.02
CA SER A 143 3.97 -11.86 15.97
C SER A 143 3.65 -13.22 15.36
N VAL A 144 2.41 -13.70 15.48
CA VAL A 144 1.96 -14.97 14.88
C VAL A 144 1.89 -14.88 13.35
N LEU A 145 1.65 -13.68 12.80
CA LEU A 145 1.55 -13.47 11.36
C LEU A 145 2.91 -13.38 10.65
N ARG A 146 4.01 -13.26 11.40
CA ARG A 146 5.35 -13.17 10.82
C ARG A 146 5.79 -14.52 10.27
N GLY A 147 6.42 -14.53 9.10
CA GLY A 147 6.92 -15.73 8.43
C GLY A 147 6.13 -16.06 7.17
N THR A 148 6.34 -17.27 6.67
CA THR A 148 5.68 -17.77 5.45
C THR A 148 4.43 -18.56 5.83
N HIS A 149 3.28 -18.06 5.43
CA HIS A 149 1.99 -18.65 5.76
C HIS A 149 1.01 -18.57 4.60
N ASP A 150 -0.05 -19.34 4.65
CA ASP A 150 -1.22 -19.18 3.79
C ASP A 150 -2.12 -18.04 4.34
N PHE A 151 -2.11 -16.91 3.64
CA PHE A 151 -2.93 -15.74 3.98
C PHE A 151 -4.30 -15.72 3.30
N GLY A 152 -4.79 -16.85 2.83
CA GLY A 152 -6.11 -16.98 2.20
C GLY A 152 -7.28 -16.51 3.07
N ALA A 153 -7.14 -16.60 4.41
CA ALA A 153 -8.11 -16.07 5.36
C ALA A 153 -8.19 -14.53 5.37
N PHE A 154 -7.14 -13.83 4.97
CA PHE A 154 -7.01 -12.37 5.05
C PHE A 154 -7.13 -11.68 3.69
N GLY A 155 -7.02 -12.42 2.60
CA GLY A 155 -7.07 -11.88 1.26
C GLY A 155 -7.27 -12.95 0.20
N ARG A 156 -7.37 -12.52 -1.06
CA ARG A 156 -7.56 -13.43 -2.19
C ARG A 156 -6.50 -13.23 -3.26
N SER A 157 -6.16 -14.30 -3.98
CA SER A 157 -5.29 -14.18 -5.15
C SER A 157 -5.94 -13.30 -6.22
N ALA A 158 -5.13 -12.49 -6.92
CA ALA A 158 -5.58 -11.70 -8.06
C ALA A 158 -5.89 -12.58 -9.30
N ARG A 159 -5.45 -13.84 -9.29
CA ARG A 159 -5.73 -14.81 -10.35
C ARG A 159 -6.59 -15.93 -9.78
N PRO A 160 -7.65 -16.39 -10.49
CA PRO A 160 -8.39 -17.58 -10.11
C PRO A 160 -7.42 -18.77 -9.92
N GLY A 161 -7.53 -19.49 -8.81
CA GLY A 161 -6.66 -20.63 -8.48
C GLY A 161 -5.20 -20.26 -8.15
N GLY A 162 -4.84 -18.98 -8.06
CA GLY A 162 -3.51 -18.56 -7.69
C GLY A 162 -3.22 -18.78 -6.21
N GLY A 163 -1.94 -19.08 -5.87
CA GLY A 163 -1.51 -19.33 -4.49
C GLY A 163 -1.70 -18.15 -3.56
N THR A 164 -2.00 -18.46 -2.29
CA THR A 164 -2.26 -17.51 -1.21
C THR A 164 -1.14 -17.45 -0.18
N VAL A 165 -0.09 -18.25 -0.36
CA VAL A 165 1.11 -18.24 0.50
C VAL A 165 1.92 -16.99 0.25
N ARG A 166 2.30 -16.28 1.34
CA ARG A 166 3.15 -15.07 1.34
C ARG A 166 4.11 -15.12 2.51
N THR A 167 5.18 -14.34 2.40
CA THR A 167 6.15 -14.19 3.47
C THR A 167 6.08 -12.78 4.04
N ILE A 168 5.70 -12.64 5.31
CA ILE A 168 5.81 -11.39 6.05
C ILE A 168 7.17 -11.37 6.76
N ASP A 169 8.05 -10.49 6.29
CA ASP A 169 9.39 -10.30 6.88
C ASP A 169 9.33 -9.48 8.17
N ARG A 170 8.46 -8.46 8.16
CA ARG A 170 8.30 -7.55 9.28
C ARG A 170 6.83 -7.21 9.50
N ILE A 171 6.42 -7.24 10.76
CA ILE A 171 5.15 -6.70 11.21
C ILE A 171 5.37 -6.03 12.57
N CYS A 172 4.94 -4.80 12.73
CA CYS A 172 5.03 -4.08 14.00
C CYS A 172 3.87 -3.11 14.19
N LEU A 173 3.60 -2.84 15.48
CA LEU A 173 2.67 -1.81 15.94
C LEU A 173 3.45 -0.68 16.57
N TYR A 174 3.13 0.56 16.20
CA TYR A 174 3.76 1.76 16.74
C TYR A 174 2.73 2.84 17.02
N ARG A 175 3.05 3.78 17.90
CA ARG A 175 2.23 4.97 18.12
C ARG A 175 2.77 6.11 17.26
N THR A 176 1.86 6.87 16.70
CA THR A 176 2.17 8.07 15.91
C THR A 176 1.06 9.11 16.10
N THR A 177 1.27 10.29 15.55
CA THR A 177 0.27 11.34 15.44
C THR A 177 0.01 11.65 13.97
N LEU A 178 -1.14 12.17 13.66
CA LEU A 178 -1.44 12.81 12.38
C LEU A 178 -1.65 14.30 12.65
N LEU A 179 -1.11 15.14 11.77
CA LEU A 179 -1.20 16.62 11.89
C LEU A 179 -0.65 17.14 13.22
N ASP A 180 0.35 16.46 13.80
CA ASP A 180 0.98 16.79 15.09
C ASP A 180 -0.02 16.96 16.27
N ASP A 181 -1.21 16.35 16.14
CA ASP A 181 -2.22 16.37 17.21
C ASP A 181 -1.98 15.23 18.21
N GLU A 182 -1.23 15.52 19.27
CA GLU A 182 -0.93 14.58 20.36
C GLU A 182 -2.19 14.12 21.12
N ARG A 183 -3.29 14.88 21.07
CA ARG A 183 -4.56 14.53 21.72
C ARG A 183 -5.30 13.42 20.99
N THR A 184 -4.87 13.12 19.76
CA THR A 184 -5.46 12.04 18.95
C THR A 184 -4.39 11.01 18.62
N PRO A 185 -4.06 10.09 19.55
CA PRO A 185 -3.08 9.05 19.28
C PRO A 185 -3.58 8.14 18.17
N VAL A 186 -2.68 7.84 17.25
CA VAL A 186 -2.91 6.92 16.15
C VAL A 186 -2.05 5.68 16.35
N LEU A 187 -2.66 4.53 16.27
CA LEU A 187 -1.96 3.24 16.23
C LEU A 187 -1.65 2.92 14.77
N GLY A 188 -0.37 2.84 14.44
CA GLY A 188 0.12 2.35 13.16
C GLY A 188 0.39 0.84 13.21
N ILE A 189 -0.07 0.13 12.19
CA ILE A 189 0.26 -1.26 11.92
C ILE A 189 1.09 -1.26 10.64
N GLU A 190 2.38 -1.60 10.74
CA GLU A 190 3.28 -1.67 9.58
C GLU A 190 3.56 -3.13 9.24
N VAL A 191 3.41 -3.47 7.96
CA VAL A 191 3.68 -4.82 7.43
C VAL A 191 4.54 -4.71 6.18
N SER A 192 5.67 -5.43 6.19
CA SER A 192 6.52 -5.65 5.01
C SER A 192 6.46 -7.12 4.60
N ALA A 193 6.22 -7.38 3.33
CA ALA A 193 6.11 -8.71 2.77
C ALA A 193 6.66 -8.77 1.33
N ASP A 194 7.00 -9.97 0.88
CA ASP A 194 7.40 -10.26 -0.51
C ASP A 194 6.31 -9.81 -1.51
N ALA A 195 5.06 -10.12 -1.19
CA ALA A 195 3.89 -9.70 -1.96
C ALA A 195 2.63 -9.68 -1.07
N PHE A 196 1.58 -9.03 -1.57
CA PHE A 196 0.28 -8.99 -0.90
C PHE A 196 -0.82 -9.59 -1.79
N LEU A 197 -1.74 -10.31 -1.17
CA LEU A 197 -3.02 -10.67 -1.78
C LEU A 197 -3.92 -9.44 -1.87
N TYR A 198 -4.93 -9.50 -2.72
CA TYR A 198 -5.98 -8.47 -2.75
C TYR A 198 -6.70 -8.41 -1.40
N GLY A 199 -6.69 -7.24 -0.77
CA GLY A 199 -7.30 -7.00 0.53
C GLY A 199 -6.52 -7.52 1.74
N MET A 200 -5.37 -8.22 1.57
CA MET A 200 -4.62 -8.87 2.66
C MET A 200 -4.27 -7.91 3.80
N MET A 201 -3.70 -6.74 3.52
CA MET A 201 -3.34 -5.79 4.58
C MET A 201 -4.56 -5.30 5.36
N ARG A 202 -5.69 -5.10 4.68
CA ARG A 202 -6.95 -4.72 5.32
C ARG A 202 -7.56 -5.86 6.15
N GLY A 203 -7.43 -7.10 5.67
CA GLY A 203 -7.80 -8.30 6.42
C GLY A 203 -6.98 -8.44 7.70
N ILE A 204 -5.65 -8.29 7.61
CA ILE A 204 -4.74 -8.31 8.76
C ILE A 204 -5.11 -7.20 9.76
N ALA A 205 -5.28 -5.96 9.29
CA ALA A 205 -5.66 -4.85 10.17
C ALA A 205 -7.01 -5.09 10.87
N GLY A 206 -8.00 -5.63 10.14
CA GLY A 206 -9.30 -6.00 10.70
C GLY A 206 -9.18 -7.07 11.79
N ALA A 207 -8.38 -8.11 11.55
CA ALA A 207 -8.12 -9.18 12.52
C ALA A 207 -7.41 -8.66 13.77
N LEU A 208 -6.35 -7.87 13.62
CA LEU A 208 -5.62 -7.30 14.74
C LEU A 208 -6.51 -6.39 15.59
N VAL A 209 -7.35 -5.55 14.96
CA VAL A 209 -8.34 -4.74 15.69
C VAL A 209 -9.39 -5.60 16.40
N ALA A 210 -9.81 -6.73 15.80
CA ALA A 210 -10.73 -7.66 16.45
C ALA A 210 -10.09 -8.31 17.69
N VAL A 211 -8.80 -8.66 17.63
CA VAL A 211 -8.03 -9.12 18.80
C VAL A 211 -7.95 -8.02 19.86
N GLY A 212 -7.56 -6.78 19.48
CA GLY A 212 -7.46 -5.67 20.41
C GLY A 212 -8.78 -5.31 21.11
N ARG A 213 -9.92 -5.71 20.53
CA ARG A 213 -11.26 -5.58 21.11
C ARG A 213 -11.73 -6.82 21.90
N GLY A 214 -10.90 -7.85 21.99
CA GLY A 214 -11.26 -9.11 22.64
C GLY A 214 -12.36 -9.90 21.91
N ARG A 215 -12.61 -9.62 20.61
CA ARG A 215 -13.63 -10.33 19.82
C ARG A 215 -13.15 -11.68 19.30
N ILE A 216 -11.86 -11.81 19.08
CA ILE A 216 -11.15 -13.04 18.75
C ILE A 216 -9.88 -13.12 19.61
N SER A 217 -9.44 -14.32 19.92
CA SER A 217 -8.19 -14.54 20.64
C SER A 217 -6.98 -14.56 19.69
N VAL A 218 -5.77 -14.54 20.25
CA VAL A 218 -4.53 -14.79 19.51
C VAL A 218 -4.52 -16.18 18.90
N ASP A 219 -5.04 -17.17 19.63
CA ASP A 219 -5.14 -18.56 19.17
C ASP A 219 -6.15 -18.73 18.03
N ASP A 220 -7.28 -17.99 18.05
CA ASP A 220 -8.19 -17.95 16.92
C ASP A 220 -7.49 -17.44 15.65
N LEU A 221 -6.67 -16.40 15.78
CA LEU A 221 -5.91 -15.85 14.66
C LEU A 221 -4.83 -16.83 14.16
N ALA A 222 -4.14 -17.53 15.06
CA ALA A 222 -3.21 -18.59 14.70
C ALA A 222 -3.93 -19.72 13.93
N GLY A 223 -5.12 -20.10 14.38
CA GLY A 223 -5.97 -21.08 13.70
C GLY A 223 -6.37 -20.66 12.28
N MET A 224 -6.58 -19.37 12.03
CA MET A 224 -6.91 -18.84 10.69
C MET A 224 -5.75 -19.00 9.69
N ILE A 225 -4.50 -18.97 10.18
CA ILE A 225 -3.32 -19.20 9.35
C ILE A 225 -3.13 -20.70 9.12
N ALA A 226 -3.33 -21.50 10.14
CA ALA A 226 -3.15 -22.95 10.06
C ALA A 226 -4.19 -23.62 9.15
N ASP A 227 -5.42 -23.12 9.13
CA ASP A 227 -6.51 -23.61 8.28
C ASP A 227 -7.37 -22.45 7.74
N PRO A 228 -6.93 -21.80 6.65
CA PRO A 228 -7.66 -20.67 6.05
C PRO A 228 -9.09 -21.03 5.61
N ALA A 229 -9.38 -22.28 5.31
CA ALA A 229 -10.70 -22.74 4.87
C ALA A 229 -11.72 -22.72 6.03
N ARG A 230 -11.27 -22.87 7.27
CA ARG A 230 -12.07 -22.81 8.49
C ARG A 230 -12.05 -21.43 9.14
N ALA A 231 -11.34 -20.48 8.57
CA ALA A 231 -11.22 -19.15 9.12
C ALA A 231 -12.61 -18.50 9.26
N ARG A 232 -12.87 -17.94 10.43
CA ARG A 232 -14.03 -17.06 10.62
C ARG A 232 -13.85 -15.82 9.75
N THR A 233 -14.94 -15.35 9.16
CA THR A 233 -14.91 -14.12 8.36
C THR A 233 -14.48 -12.96 9.24
N VAL A 234 -13.27 -12.47 9.01
CA VAL A 234 -12.79 -11.25 9.67
C VAL A 234 -13.31 -10.04 8.88
N THR A 235 -13.83 -9.06 9.59
CA THR A 235 -14.25 -7.81 8.95
C THR A 235 -13.04 -7.14 8.30
N THR A 236 -13.08 -6.99 6.99
CA THR A 236 -12.03 -6.26 6.25
C THR A 236 -12.05 -4.79 6.66
N ALA A 237 -10.93 -4.29 7.13
CA ALA A 237 -10.79 -2.90 7.55
C ALA A 237 -11.01 -1.91 6.37
N PRO A 238 -11.57 -0.70 6.61
CA PRO A 238 -11.82 0.30 5.57
C PRO A 238 -10.55 0.70 4.80
N ALA A 239 -10.66 1.01 3.51
CA ALA A 239 -9.51 1.36 2.68
C ALA A 239 -8.81 2.66 3.13
N ARG A 240 -9.56 3.63 3.66
CA ARG A 240 -9.05 4.94 4.10
C ARG A 240 -7.95 4.91 5.17
N GLY A 241 -7.79 3.81 5.89
CA GLY A 241 -6.66 3.64 6.83
C GLY A 241 -5.42 3.02 6.19
N LEU A 242 -5.50 2.60 4.93
CA LEU A 242 -4.43 1.89 4.23
C LEU A 242 -3.55 2.85 3.45
N HIS A 243 -2.25 2.76 3.70
CA HIS A 243 -1.20 3.53 3.03
C HIS A 243 -0.14 2.58 2.48
N GLN A 244 0.04 2.51 1.18
CA GLN A 244 1.23 1.93 0.59
C GLN A 244 2.41 2.83 0.92
N TRP A 245 3.41 2.29 1.63
CA TRP A 245 4.47 3.13 2.19
C TRP A 245 5.72 3.16 1.32
N THR A 246 6.31 1.99 1.10
CA THR A 246 7.52 1.85 0.27
C THR A 246 7.49 0.56 -0.52
N VAL A 247 8.27 0.55 -1.60
CA VAL A 247 8.61 -0.65 -2.38
C VAL A 247 10.12 -0.72 -2.49
N THR A 248 10.71 -1.86 -2.15
CA THR A 248 12.16 -2.06 -2.25
C THR A 248 12.52 -2.86 -3.49
N TYR A 249 13.66 -2.51 -4.08
CA TYR A 249 14.23 -3.17 -5.26
C TYR A 249 15.68 -3.56 -4.98
N PRO A 250 16.27 -4.46 -5.76
CA PRO A 250 17.71 -4.69 -5.72
C PRO A 250 18.49 -3.38 -5.92
N ALA A 251 19.62 -3.25 -5.24
CA ALA A 251 20.51 -2.12 -5.47
C ALA A 251 20.89 -2.09 -6.98
N THR A 252 20.68 -0.96 -7.64
CA THR A 252 21.18 -0.79 -9.00
C THR A 252 22.70 -0.80 -8.92
N PRO A 253 23.42 -1.68 -9.65
CA PRO A 253 24.88 -1.60 -9.69
C PRO A 253 25.29 -0.19 -10.12
N ALA A 254 26.28 0.38 -9.44
CA ALA A 254 26.85 1.65 -9.86
C ALA A 254 27.30 1.53 -11.32
N PRO A 255 27.11 2.59 -12.15
CA PRO A 255 27.66 2.58 -13.50
C PRO A 255 29.15 2.28 -13.38
N GLU A 256 29.62 1.24 -14.09
CA GLU A 256 31.05 0.99 -14.23
C GLU A 256 31.68 2.28 -14.79
N THR A 257 32.48 2.93 -13.97
CA THR A 257 33.30 4.05 -14.42
C THR A 257 34.28 3.45 -15.39
N SER A 258 34.01 3.54 -16.69
CA SER A 258 34.95 3.23 -17.72
C SER A 258 36.13 4.17 -17.55
N ALA A 259 37.27 3.56 -17.18
CA ALA A 259 38.58 4.20 -17.07
C ALA A 259 39.08 4.60 -18.45
#